data_143fd32861c24d9c34c4c32de2c87655
#
_entry.id   143fd32861c24d9c34c4c32de2c87655
#
_cell.length_a   1.000
_cell.length_b   1.000
_cell.length_c   1.000
_cell.angle_alpha   90.00
_cell.angle_beta   90.00
_cell.angle_gamma   90.00
#
_symmetry.space_group_name_H-M   'P 1'
#
loop_
_entity.id
_entity.type
_entity.pdbx_description
1 polymer ?
#
loop_
_entity_poly.entity_id
_entity_poly.type
_entity_poly.pdbx_seq_one_letter_code
_entity_poly.pdbx_strand_id
1 'polypeptide(L)'
;MLDSTNIFLRLVGKDDAFRVYLWELSEETGRVTQTQNKVSLELIYQLIEEQQDFITSGHTRFMICLEDNNETIGTIDLYNFNQKNRTAYIGILIAEKKMRRKGYARQSIIQLHDLAFQAFQLKRLKAKIQSFNSHSIALFEGLGYTRLNKAEKNTKLLTYEFQL
;
A
#
# COMPACT_ATOMS: atom_id res chain seq x y z
N MET A 1 -23.47 -11.05 -11.23
CA MET A 1 -22.10 -11.19 -11.77
C MET A 1 -21.23 -10.15 -11.08
N LEU A 2 -20.26 -10.60 -10.32
CA LEU A 2 -19.18 -9.72 -9.90
C LEU A 2 -18.40 -9.43 -11.18
N ASP A 3 -18.46 -8.18 -11.65
CA ASP A 3 -17.53 -7.72 -12.68
C ASP A 3 -16.15 -8.18 -12.24
N SER A 4 -15.49 -8.98 -13.08
CA SER A 4 -14.11 -9.39 -12.83
C SER A 4 -13.26 -8.12 -12.96
N THR A 5 -13.11 -7.44 -11.83
CA THR A 5 -12.24 -6.27 -11.73
C THR A 5 -10.80 -6.76 -11.83
N ASN A 6 -10.31 -6.96 -13.03
CA ASN A 6 -8.97 -7.46 -13.25
C ASN A 6 -7.99 -6.30 -13.11
N ILE A 7 -7.07 -6.46 -12.18
CA ILE A 7 -5.95 -5.53 -11.99
C ILE A 7 -4.63 -6.29 -12.03
N PHE A 8 -3.58 -5.59 -12.33
CA PHE A 8 -2.22 -6.08 -12.15
C PHE A 8 -1.36 -5.06 -11.42
N LEU A 9 -0.33 -5.56 -10.74
CA LEU A 9 0.67 -4.74 -10.07
C LEU A 9 1.91 -4.66 -10.94
N ARG A 10 2.43 -3.45 -11.14
CA ARG A 10 3.74 -3.23 -11.75
C ARG A 10 4.58 -2.30 -10.88
N LEU A 11 5.88 -2.50 -10.90
CA LEU A 11 6.79 -1.62 -10.17
C LEU A 11 6.62 -0.17 -10.65
N VAL A 12 6.67 0.78 -9.70
CA VAL A 12 6.64 2.20 -10.02
C VAL A 12 7.82 2.57 -10.90
N GLY A 13 7.61 3.40 -11.91
CA GLY A 13 8.64 3.90 -12.82
C GLY A 13 8.71 5.42 -12.83
N LYS A 14 9.77 5.95 -13.46
CA LYS A 14 9.98 7.40 -13.56
C LYS A 14 8.81 8.12 -14.24
N ASP A 15 8.15 7.48 -15.18
CA ASP A 15 6.98 8.04 -15.88
C ASP A 15 5.76 8.21 -14.97
N ASP A 16 5.75 7.55 -13.83
CA ASP A 16 4.69 7.69 -12.82
C ASP A 16 4.91 8.87 -11.87
N ALA A 17 6.11 9.47 -11.87
CA ALA A 17 6.53 10.43 -10.84
C ALA A 17 5.56 11.60 -10.68
N PHE A 18 5.11 12.19 -11.77
CA PHE A 18 4.19 13.33 -11.72
C PHE A 18 2.81 12.92 -11.18
N ARG A 19 2.31 11.75 -11.56
CA ARG A 19 1.04 11.22 -11.05
C ARG A 19 1.11 10.92 -9.56
N VAL A 20 2.19 10.26 -9.12
CA VAL A 20 2.44 9.97 -7.70
C VAL A 20 2.54 11.28 -6.92
N TYR A 21 3.27 12.26 -7.44
CA TYR A 21 3.39 13.59 -6.84
C TYR A 21 2.03 14.25 -6.61
N LEU A 22 1.15 14.26 -7.63
CA LEU A 22 -0.20 14.82 -7.50
C LEU A 22 -1.05 14.07 -6.43
N TRP A 23 -0.92 12.77 -6.37
CA TRP A 23 -1.63 11.98 -5.35
C TRP A 23 -1.12 12.26 -3.94
N GLU A 24 0.19 12.42 -3.76
CA GLU A 24 0.77 12.77 -2.45
C GLU A 24 0.39 14.19 -2.00
N LEU A 25 0.16 15.11 -2.92
CA LEU A 25 -0.29 16.47 -2.61
C LEU A 25 -1.77 16.54 -2.22
N SER A 26 -2.57 15.51 -2.46
CA SER A 26 -3.99 15.55 -2.14
C SER A 26 -4.18 15.64 -0.62
N GLU A 27 -5.08 16.53 -0.16
CA GLU A 27 -5.39 16.68 1.28
C GLU A 27 -5.87 15.38 1.92
N GLU A 28 -6.57 14.56 1.15
CA GLU A 28 -7.10 13.29 1.62
C GLU A 28 -5.98 12.29 1.89
N THR A 29 -4.98 12.20 1.00
CA THR A 29 -3.79 11.37 1.20
C THR A 29 -2.99 11.85 2.41
N GLY A 30 -2.77 13.16 2.54
CA GLY A 30 -2.09 13.76 3.69
C GLY A 30 -2.76 13.46 5.03
N ARG A 31 -4.09 13.41 5.08
CA ARG A 31 -4.84 13.04 6.30
C ARG A 31 -4.66 11.57 6.67
N VAL A 32 -4.64 10.68 5.69
CA VAL A 32 -4.51 9.24 5.91
C VAL A 32 -3.09 8.85 6.25
N THR A 33 -2.09 9.44 5.59
CA THR A 33 -0.67 9.11 5.76
C THR A 33 0.03 9.92 6.84
N GLN A 34 -0.58 10.99 7.35
CA GLN A 34 0.03 11.97 8.27
C GLN A 34 1.32 12.62 7.74
N THR A 35 1.55 12.60 6.45
CA THR A 35 2.70 13.26 5.83
C THR A 35 2.46 14.77 5.80
N GLN A 36 2.99 15.48 6.80
CA GLN A 36 2.99 16.95 6.84
C GLN A 36 4.20 17.56 6.10
N ASN A 37 5.11 16.73 5.60
CA ASN A 37 6.31 17.20 4.92
C ASN A 37 5.97 17.62 3.49
N LYS A 38 6.56 18.75 3.08
CA LYS A 38 6.47 19.23 1.70
C LYS A 38 7.08 18.19 0.76
N VAL A 39 6.25 17.51 0.02
CA VAL A 39 6.68 16.58 -1.02
C VAL A 39 7.09 17.41 -2.24
N SER A 40 8.29 17.18 -2.79
CA SER A 40 8.73 17.76 -4.06
C SER A 40 8.79 16.69 -5.15
N LEU A 41 8.72 17.11 -6.41
CA LEU A 41 8.84 16.19 -7.53
C LEU A 41 10.21 15.50 -7.57
N GLU A 42 11.28 16.24 -7.21
CA GLU A 42 12.65 15.71 -7.09
C GLU A 42 12.74 14.60 -6.06
N LEU A 43 12.09 14.78 -4.91
CA LEU A 43 12.03 13.75 -3.86
C LEU A 43 11.30 12.50 -4.38
N ILE A 44 10.22 12.67 -5.13
CA ILE A 44 9.50 11.53 -5.73
C ILE A 44 10.40 10.77 -6.70
N TYR A 45 11.15 11.43 -7.57
CA TYR A 45 12.11 10.77 -8.46
C TYR A 45 13.18 9.99 -7.69
N GLN A 46 13.74 10.57 -6.65
CA GLN A 46 14.71 9.89 -5.78
C GLN A 46 14.10 8.64 -5.14
N LEU A 47 12.91 8.75 -4.55
CA LEU A 47 12.21 7.63 -3.94
C LEU A 47 11.91 6.52 -4.94
N ILE A 48 11.52 6.87 -6.17
CA ILE A 48 11.28 5.87 -7.22
C ILE A 48 12.56 5.09 -7.55
N GLU A 49 13.71 5.74 -7.61
CA GLU A 49 15.00 5.07 -7.83
C GLU A 49 15.34 4.12 -6.68
N GLU A 50 15.18 4.54 -5.44
CA GLU A 50 15.41 3.73 -4.25
C GLU A 50 14.45 2.52 -4.18
N GLN A 51 13.21 2.70 -4.58
CA GLN A 51 12.16 1.67 -4.56
C GLN A 51 12.36 0.54 -5.59
N GLN A 52 13.32 0.66 -6.52
CA GLN A 52 13.63 -0.41 -7.46
C GLN A 52 14.30 -1.62 -6.79
N ASP A 53 14.95 -1.42 -5.65
CA ASP A 53 15.60 -2.50 -4.86
C ASP A 53 15.03 -2.54 -3.44
N PHE A 54 14.01 -3.37 -3.26
CA PHE A 54 13.35 -3.55 -1.96
C PHE A 54 14.28 -4.05 -0.86
N ILE A 55 15.16 -4.97 -1.18
CA ILE A 55 16.03 -5.60 -0.17
C ILE A 55 17.02 -4.60 0.41
N THR A 56 17.60 -3.75 -0.43
CA THR A 56 18.56 -2.72 0.00
C THR A 56 17.88 -1.51 0.61
N SER A 57 16.83 -0.99 -0.02
CA SER A 57 16.14 0.23 0.44
C SER A 57 15.17 -0.01 1.60
N GLY A 58 14.67 -1.23 1.73
CA GLY A 58 13.64 -1.58 2.71
C GLY A 58 12.22 -1.12 2.34
N HIS A 59 12.04 -0.55 1.14
CA HIS A 59 10.73 -0.15 0.64
C HIS A 59 10.61 -0.32 -0.87
N THR A 60 9.40 -0.59 -1.34
CA THR A 60 9.08 -0.65 -2.77
C THR A 60 7.62 -0.26 -2.98
N ARG A 61 7.32 0.29 -4.14
CA ARG A 61 5.98 0.73 -4.54
C ARG A 61 5.57 0.09 -5.85
N PHE A 62 4.35 -0.40 -5.87
CA PHE A 62 3.70 -0.89 -7.08
C PHE A 62 2.54 0.02 -7.47
N MET A 63 2.40 0.24 -8.76
CA MET A 63 1.22 0.88 -9.33
C MET A 63 0.14 -0.18 -9.49
N ILE A 64 -1.08 0.17 -9.11
CA ILE A 64 -2.29 -0.65 -9.32
C ILE A 64 -2.88 -0.24 -10.66
N CYS A 65 -2.88 -1.15 -11.63
CA CYS A 65 -3.31 -0.89 -12.99
C CYS A 65 -4.50 -1.75 -13.37
N LEU A 66 -5.46 -1.17 -14.11
CA LEU A 66 -6.56 -1.93 -14.72
C LEU A 66 -6.04 -2.74 -15.92
N GLU A 67 -6.44 -4.00 -16.04
CA GLU A 67 -6.03 -4.84 -17.18
C GLU A 67 -6.62 -4.35 -18.52
N ASP A 68 -7.83 -3.78 -18.50
CA ASP A 68 -8.53 -3.40 -19.71
C ASP A 68 -7.85 -2.29 -20.52
N ASN A 69 -7.24 -1.31 -19.83
CA ASN A 69 -6.73 -0.09 -20.46
C ASN A 69 -5.38 0.40 -19.92
N ASN A 70 -4.75 -0.37 -19.02
CA ASN A 70 -3.53 -0.01 -18.30
C ASN A 70 -3.63 1.29 -17.46
N GLU A 71 -4.84 1.78 -17.17
CA GLU A 71 -5.03 2.96 -16.33
C GLU A 71 -4.54 2.68 -14.91
N THR A 72 -3.68 3.55 -14.38
CA THR A 72 -3.24 3.47 -12.99
C THR A 72 -4.26 4.13 -12.08
N ILE A 73 -4.74 3.40 -11.08
CA ILE A 73 -5.81 3.84 -10.18
C ILE A 73 -5.36 4.06 -8.74
N GLY A 74 -4.14 3.67 -8.41
CA GLY A 74 -3.59 3.79 -7.07
C GLY A 74 -2.21 3.16 -6.93
N THR A 75 -1.77 3.03 -5.69
CA THR A 75 -0.50 2.43 -5.31
C THR A 75 -0.66 1.43 -4.18
N ILE A 76 0.25 0.47 -4.13
CA ILE A 76 0.41 -0.44 -2.99
C ILE A 76 1.90 -0.58 -2.68
N ASP A 77 2.26 -0.49 -1.40
CA ASP A 77 3.63 -0.36 -0.95
C ASP A 77 4.01 -1.48 0.02
N LEU A 78 5.27 -1.89 -0.02
CA LEU A 78 5.95 -2.57 1.08
C LEU A 78 6.99 -1.61 1.66
N TYR A 79 7.04 -1.47 2.98
CA TYR A 79 7.98 -0.57 3.64
C TYR A 79 8.42 -1.10 5.01
N ASN A 80 9.45 -0.49 5.59
CA ASN A 80 10.03 -0.91 6.88
C ASN A 80 10.38 -2.40 6.89
N PHE A 81 11.05 -2.87 5.83
CA PHE A 81 11.50 -4.26 5.75
C PHE A 81 12.48 -4.59 6.87
N ASN A 82 12.16 -5.63 7.61
CA ASN A 82 13.04 -6.21 8.62
C ASN A 82 13.58 -7.55 8.10
N GLN A 83 14.84 -7.53 7.70
CA GLN A 83 15.50 -8.69 7.11
C GLN A 83 15.61 -9.86 8.10
N LYS A 84 15.88 -9.59 9.39
CA LYS A 84 16.01 -10.63 10.41
C LYS A 84 14.72 -11.41 10.63
N ASN A 85 13.60 -10.70 10.70
CA ASN A 85 12.29 -11.28 10.98
C ASN A 85 11.50 -11.60 9.70
N ARG A 86 12.00 -11.19 8.54
CA ARG A 86 11.31 -11.32 7.24
C ARG A 86 9.90 -10.73 7.28
N THR A 87 9.80 -9.51 7.81
CA THR A 87 8.53 -8.77 7.95
C THR A 87 8.61 -7.44 7.24
N ALA A 88 7.48 -6.96 6.73
CA ALA A 88 7.35 -5.61 6.18
C ALA A 88 5.96 -5.06 6.52
N TYR A 89 5.81 -3.74 6.37
CA TYR A 89 4.50 -3.10 6.43
C TYR A 89 3.94 -2.95 5.03
N ILE A 90 2.63 -3.02 4.93
CA ILE A 90 1.86 -2.78 3.71
C ILE A 90 1.12 -1.45 3.82
N GLY A 91 1.17 -0.65 2.75
CA GLY A 91 0.34 0.53 2.56
C GLY A 91 -0.42 0.43 1.26
N ILE A 92 -1.64 0.94 1.20
CA ILE A 92 -2.46 0.93 -0.02
C ILE A 92 -3.26 2.22 -0.17
N LEU A 93 -3.32 2.72 -1.38
CA LEU A 93 -4.12 3.88 -1.76
C LEU A 93 -4.83 3.62 -3.09
N ILE A 94 -6.15 3.63 -3.11
CA ILE A 94 -6.92 3.81 -4.34
C ILE A 94 -7.13 5.33 -4.49
N ALA A 95 -6.30 5.94 -5.35
CA ALA A 95 -6.25 7.38 -5.51
C ALA A 95 -7.49 7.92 -6.23
N GLU A 96 -7.93 7.23 -7.28
CA GLU A 96 -9.10 7.60 -8.07
C GLU A 96 -10.40 7.31 -7.31
N LYS A 97 -11.09 8.36 -6.84
CA LYS A 97 -12.30 8.22 -6.01
C LYS A 97 -13.38 7.36 -6.66
N LYS A 98 -13.58 7.52 -7.97
CA LYS A 98 -14.54 6.73 -8.77
C LYS A 98 -14.25 5.22 -8.79
N MET A 99 -13.01 4.83 -8.45
CA MET A 99 -12.55 3.44 -8.42
C MET A 99 -12.64 2.80 -7.03
N ARG A 100 -13.00 3.56 -6.01
CA ARG A 100 -13.14 3.02 -4.64
C ARG A 100 -14.40 2.18 -4.50
N ARG A 101 -14.39 1.26 -3.54
CA ARG A 101 -15.53 0.39 -3.18
C ARG A 101 -15.92 -0.62 -4.26
N LYS A 102 -15.01 -0.91 -5.19
CA LYS A 102 -15.20 -1.87 -6.28
C LYS A 102 -14.36 -3.15 -6.12
N GLY A 103 -13.71 -3.35 -4.98
CA GLY A 103 -12.91 -4.54 -4.70
C GLY A 103 -11.43 -4.45 -5.13
N TYR A 104 -11.00 -3.38 -5.79
CA TYR A 104 -9.62 -3.23 -6.28
C TYR A 104 -8.56 -3.30 -5.18
N ALA A 105 -8.82 -2.65 -4.03
CA ALA A 105 -7.89 -2.72 -2.89
C ALA A 105 -7.72 -4.15 -2.38
N ARG A 106 -8.81 -4.91 -2.26
CA ARG A 106 -8.78 -6.31 -1.85
C ARG A 106 -7.93 -7.17 -2.80
N GLN A 107 -8.15 -7.04 -4.10
CA GLN A 107 -7.38 -7.79 -5.11
C GLN A 107 -5.90 -7.41 -5.09
N SER A 108 -5.59 -6.11 -4.95
CA SER A 108 -4.21 -5.63 -4.87
C SER A 108 -3.46 -6.21 -3.68
N ILE A 109 -4.11 -6.29 -2.52
CA ILE A 109 -3.50 -6.87 -1.32
C ILE A 109 -3.26 -8.38 -1.52
N ILE A 110 -4.19 -9.10 -2.11
CA ILE A 110 -4.02 -10.55 -2.39
C ILE A 110 -2.83 -10.77 -3.34
N GLN A 111 -2.74 -10.01 -4.44
CA GLN A 111 -1.59 -10.11 -5.35
C GLN A 111 -0.27 -9.75 -4.67
N LEU A 112 -0.28 -8.75 -3.77
CA LEU A 112 0.91 -8.39 -3.02
C LEU A 112 1.31 -9.48 -2.02
N HIS A 113 0.36 -10.21 -1.41
CA HIS A 113 0.66 -11.37 -0.55
C HIS A 113 1.48 -12.42 -1.32
N ASP A 114 1.01 -12.78 -2.51
CA ASP A 114 1.72 -13.76 -3.35
C ASP A 114 3.11 -13.28 -3.72
N LEU A 115 3.24 -12.02 -4.14
CA LEU A 115 4.52 -11.41 -4.49
C LEU A 115 5.45 -11.34 -3.27
N ALA A 116 4.96 -10.91 -2.12
CA ALA A 116 5.72 -10.80 -0.88
C ALA A 116 6.26 -12.15 -0.42
N PHE A 117 5.46 -13.19 -0.53
CA PHE A 117 5.86 -14.55 -0.19
C PHE A 117 6.85 -15.14 -1.22
N GLN A 118 6.51 -15.10 -2.50
CA GLN A 118 7.28 -15.79 -3.55
C GLN A 118 8.57 -15.06 -3.91
N ALA A 119 8.51 -13.74 -4.14
CA ALA A 119 9.66 -12.98 -4.62
C ALA A 119 10.56 -12.48 -3.48
N PHE A 120 9.97 -12.06 -2.37
CA PHE A 120 10.72 -11.46 -1.26
C PHE A 120 10.86 -12.38 -0.05
N GLN A 121 10.24 -13.55 -0.06
CA GLN A 121 10.29 -14.54 1.03
C GLN A 121 9.91 -13.94 2.38
N LEU A 122 8.97 -13.01 2.39
CA LEU A 122 8.42 -12.46 3.62
C LEU A 122 7.60 -13.53 4.34
N LYS A 123 7.60 -13.44 5.67
CA LYS A 123 6.83 -14.36 6.53
C LYS A 123 5.56 -13.70 7.06
N ARG A 124 5.61 -12.40 7.27
CA ARG A 124 4.49 -11.63 7.84
C ARG A 124 4.42 -10.24 7.24
N LEU A 125 3.19 -9.77 7.08
CA LEU A 125 2.90 -8.39 6.73
C LEU A 125 2.16 -7.71 7.88
N LYS A 126 2.49 -6.43 8.09
CA LYS A 126 1.83 -5.57 9.07
C LYS A 126 1.17 -4.40 8.37
N ALA A 127 0.09 -3.91 8.92
CA ALA A 127 -0.60 -2.71 8.45
C ALA A 127 -0.81 -1.75 9.62
N LYS A 128 -0.51 -0.47 9.41
CA LYS A 128 -0.86 0.61 10.34
C LYS A 128 -2.08 1.34 9.79
N ILE A 129 -3.15 1.37 10.57
CA ILE A 129 -4.44 1.91 10.13
C ILE A 129 -4.93 2.92 11.16
N GLN A 130 -5.32 4.11 10.69
CA GLN A 130 -5.94 5.11 11.55
C GLN A 130 -7.24 4.55 12.17
N SER A 131 -7.43 4.75 13.48
CA SER A 131 -8.58 4.19 14.21
C SER A 131 -9.94 4.65 13.70
N PHE A 132 -9.98 5.80 13.02
CA PHE A 132 -11.19 6.33 12.37
C PHE A 132 -11.44 5.79 10.96
N ASN A 133 -10.46 5.10 10.37
CA ASN A 133 -10.57 4.57 9.00
C ASN A 133 -11.26 3.20 9.00
N SER A 134 -12.57 3.21 9.25
CA SER A 134 -13.39 1.99 9.34
C SER A 134 -13.36 1.14 8.07
N HIS A 135 -13.20 1.77 6.90
CA HIS A 135 -13.14 1.03 5.63
C HIS A 135 -11.85 0.22 5.48
N SER A 136 -10.70 0.79 5.82
CA SER A 136 -9.43 0.05 5.85
C SER A 136 -9.45 -1.04 6.91
N ILE A 137 -9.97 -0.77 8.10
CA ILE A 137 -10.11 -1.78 9.16
C ILE A 137 -10.91 -2.97 8.65
N ALA A 138 -12.10 -2.74 8.09
CA ALA A 138 -12.94 -3.81 7.57
C ALA A 138 -12.27 -4.58 6.42
N LEU A 139 -11.53 -3.88 5.55
CA LEU A 139 -10.79 -4.50 4.44
C LEU A 139 -9.71 -5.46 4.97
N PHE A 140 -8.85 -5.01 5.86
CA PHE A 140 -7.75 -5.81 6.39
C PHE A 140 -8.24 -6.94 7.27
N GLU A 141 -9.23 -6.71 8.17
CA GLU A 141 -9.86 -7.78 8.96
C GLU A 141 -10.54 -8.82 8.06
N GLY A 142 -11.23 -8.39 7.01
CA GLY A 142 -11.85 -9.29 6.02
C GLY A 142 -10.86 -10.10 5.20
N LEU A 143 -9.58 -9.71 5.18
CA LEU A 143 -8.47 -10.45 4.57
C LEU A 143 -7.72 -11.35 5.56
N GLY A 144 -8.13 -11.37 6.83
CA GLY A 144 -7.52 -12.21 7.86
C GLY A 144 -6.42 -11.57 8.70
N TYR A 145 -6.23 -10.25 8.57
CA TYR A 145 -5.33 -9.53 9.46
C TYR A 145 -5.91 -9.46 10.87
N THR A 146 -5.07 -9.65 11.87
CA THR A 146 -5.44 -9.58 13.28
C THR A 146 -4.79 -8.38 13.96
N ARG A 147 -5.56 -7.71 14.82
CA ARG A 147 -5.09 -6.54 15.56
C ARG A 147 -4.11 -6.96 16.66
N LEU A 148 -2.92 -6.34 16.69
CA LEU A 148 -1.87 -6.64 17.66
C LEU A 148 -2.02 -5.85 18.98
N ASN A 149 -2.27 -4.56 18.90
CA ASN A 149 -2.26 -3.65 20.05
C ASN A 149 -3.65 -3.45 20.67
N LYS A 150 -4.25 -4.53 21.16
CA LYS A 150 -5.56 -4.48 21.82
C LYS A 150 -5.56 -3.71 23.16
N ALA A 151 -4.39 -3.57 23.79
CA ALA A 151 -4.27 -2.97 25.13
C ALA A 151 -4.13 -1.44 25.13
N GLU A 152 -3.77 -0.83 24.02
CA GLU A 152 -3.60 0.62 23.93
C GLU A 152 -4.93 1.30 23.62
N LYS A 153 -5.63 1.72 24.67
CA LYS A 153 -6.98 2.30 24.56
C LYS A 153 -7.04 3.68 23.88
N ASN A 154 -5.90 4.38 23.71
CA ASN A 154 -5.85 5.76 23.22
C ASN A 154 -4.97 5.97 21.98
N THR A 155 -4.58 4.92 21.27
CA THR A 155 -3.81 5.07 20.04
C THR A 155 -4.72 5.41 18.86
N LYS A 156 -4.39 6.51 18.20
CA LYS A 156 -5.03 6.88 16.93
C LYS A 156 -4.61 5.96 15.77
N LEU A 157 -3.56 5.17 15.96
CA LEU A 157 -2.97 4.29 14.95
C LEU A 157 -3.01 2.84 15.44
N LEU A 158 -3.71 1.98 14.72
CA LEU A 158 -3.86 0.57 15.00
C LEU A 158 -2.87 -0.25 14.18
N THR A 159 -2.27 -1.29 14.77
CA THR A 159 -1.40 -2.21 14.06
C THR A 159 -2.08 -3.56 13.88
N TYR A 160 -2.09 -4.03 12.65
CA TYR A 160 -2.62 -5.34 12.25
C TYR A 160 -1.49 -6.20 11.68
N GLU A 161 -1.61 -7.52 11.76
CA GLU A 161 -0.62 -8.47 11.25
C GLU A 161 -1.31 -9.63 10.51
N PHE A 162 -0.64 -10.09 9.46
CA PHE A 162 -1.03 -11.25 8.66
C PHE A 162 0.17 -12.20 8.49
N GLN A 163 -0.06 -13.49 8.66
CA GLN A 163 0.93 -14.54 8.40
C GLN A 163 0.83 -14.99 6.93
N LEU A 164 1.90 -14.79 6.16
CA LEU A 164 1.99 -15.22 4.77
C LEU A 164 2.17 -16.75 4.64
#